data_f98c0a66693e5e899793f7bc2d515c6f
#
_entry.id   f98c0a66693e5e899793f7bc2d515c6f
#
_cell.length_a   1.000
_cell.length_b   1.000
_cell.length_c   1.000
_cell.angle_alpha   90.00
_cell.angle_beta   90.00
_cell.angle_gamma   90.00
#
_symmetry.space_group_name_H-M   'P 1'
#
loop_
_entity.id
_entity.type
_entity.pdbx_description
1 polymer ?
#
loop_
_entity_poly.entity_id
_entity_poly.type
_entity_poly.pdbx_seq_one_letter_code
_entity_poly.pdbx_strand_id
1 'polypeptide(L)'
;MADLTIYTQPTCGYCAELKDYLKKNNISYDEKDITKDRSAWDDLVNKYKVRATPLIVRGEKTIVGFNPDEIQKMLGEQAAEAR
;
A
#
# COMPACT_ATOMS: atom_id res chain seq x y z
N MET A 1 6.92 -3.59 -13.53
CA MET A 1 7.00 -3.27 -12.11
C MET A 1 5.76 -2.52 -11.67
N ALA A 2 5.28 -2.81 -10.48
CA ALA A 2 4.10 -2.14 -9.96
C ALA A 2 4.47 -0.76 -9.39
N ASP A 3 3.62 0.24 -9.67
CA ASP A 3 3.83 1.58 -9.11
C ASP A 3 3.39 1.66 -7.65
N LEU A 4 2.66 0.67 -7.21
CA LEU A 4 2.06 0.64 -5.88
C LEU A 4 2.80 -0.35 -5.00
N THR A 5 3.20 0.09 -3.82
CA THR A 5 3.84 -0.79 -2.84
C THR A 5 2.98 -0.79 -1.58
N ILE A 6 2.74 -1.98 -1.04
CA ILE A 6 1.99 -2.10 0.20
C ILE A 6 2.84 -2.79 1.26
N TYR A 7 2.75 -2.31 2.48
CA TYR A 7 3.45 -2.89 3.63
C TYR A 7 2.42 -3.60 4.49
N THR A 8 2.62 -4.88 4.71
CA THR A 8 1.64 -5.74 5.37
C THR A 8 2.26 -6.58 6.48
N GLN A 9 1.41 -7.27 7.22
CA GLN A 9 1.85 -8.30 8.18
C GLN A 9 0.78 -9.38 8.27
N PRO A 10 1.16 -10.63 8.64
CA PRO A 10 0.21 -11.75 8.62
C PRO A 10 -1.01 -11.58 9.52
N THR A 11 -0.86 -10.86 10.63
CA THR A 11 -1.96 -10.68 11.60
C THR A 11 -2.87 -9.53 11.27
N CYS A 12 -2.65 -8.87 10.13
CA CYS A 12 -3.42 -7.69 9.76
C CYS A 12 -4.65 -8.07 8.93
N GLY A 13 -5.84 -7.93 9.50
CA GLY A 13 -7.07 -8.22 8.79
C GLY A 13 -7.32 -7.27 7.62
N TYR A 14 -7.03 -6.00 7.82
CA TYR A 14 -7.21 -5.00 6.77
C TYR A 14 -6.24 -5.20 5.60
N CYS A 15 -5.08 -5.79 5.88
CA CYS A 15 -4.12 -6.09 4.81
C CYS A 15 -4.72 -7.11 3.84
N ALA A 16 -5.40 -8.11 4.36
CA ALA A 16 -6.06 -9.11 3.52
C ALA A 16 -7.17 -8.48 2.67
N GLU A 17 -7.95 -7.60 3.29
CA GLU A 17 -9.01 -6.89 2.58
C GLU A 17 -8.44 -6.00 1.48
N LEU A 18 -7.33 -5.32 1.77
CA LEU A 18 -6.67 -4.48 0.80
C LEU A 18 -6.18 -5.29 -0.40
N LYS A 19 -5.54 -6.42 -0.16
CA LYS A 19 -5.04 -7.26 -1.24
C LYS A 19 -6.18 -7.77 -2.12
N ASP A 20 -7.27 -8.17 -1.51
CA ASP A 20 -8.44 -8.63 -2.23
C ASP A 20 -9.04 -7.53 -3.10
N TYR A 21 -9.12 -6.33 -2.54
CA TYR A 21 -9.61 -5.15 -3.25
C TYR A 21 -8.75 -4.85 -4.47
N LEU A 22 -7.44 -4.86 -4.30
CA LEU A 22 -6.52 -4.58 -5.41
C LEU A 22 -6.62 -5.63 -6.50
N LYS A 23 -6.74 -6.90 -6.14
CA LYS A 23 -6.90 -7.98 -7.10
C LYS A 23 -8.20 -7.86 -7.88
N LYS A 24 -9.29 -7.55 -7.19
CA LYS A 24 -10.59 -7.42 -7.85
C LYS A 24 -10.64 -6.28 -8.85
N ASN A 25 -9.83 -5.26 -8.60
CA ASN A 25 -9.79 -4.09 -9.47
C ASN A 25 -8.63 -4.15 -10.47
N ASN A 26 -7.97 -5.30 -10.59
CA ASN A 26 -6.85 -5.52 -11.51
C ASN A 26 -5.71 -4.51 -11.31
N ILE A 27 -5.44 -4.17 -10.06
CA ILE A 27 -4.38 -3.23 -9.70
C ILE A 27 -3.14 -4.01 -9.32
N SER A 28 -2.04 -3.78 -10.02
CA SER A 28 -0.77 -4.42 -9.70
C SER A 28 -0.13 -3.73 -8.51
N TYR A 29 0.50 -4.51 -7.64
CA TYR A 29 1.17 -3.98 -6.46
C TYR A 29 2.32 -4.88 -6.05
N ASP A 30 3.29 -4.29 -5.35
CA ASP A 30 4.35 -5.04 -4.69
C ASP A 30 4.01 -5.12 -3.21
N GLU A 31 4.08 -6.30 -2.65
CA GLU A 31 3.80 -6.50 -1.23
C GLU A 31 5.09 -6.71 -0.46
N LYS A 32 5.24 -6.00 0.65
CA LYS A 32 6.36 -6.17 1.55
C LYS A 32 5.84 -6.54 2.93
N ASP A 33 6.22 -7.73 3.39
CA ASP A 33 5.80 -8.22 4.70
C ASP A 33 6.83 -7.75 5.73
N ILE A 34 6.40 -6.87 6.63
CA ILE A 34 7.30 -6.25 7.60
C ILE A 34 7.81 -7.23 8.65
N THR A 35 7.19 -8.41 8.74
CA THR A 35 7.66 -9.43 9.68
C THR A 35 8.73 -10.32 9.09
N LYS A 36 8.84 -10.35 7.76
CA LYS A 36 9.82 -11.17 7.05
C LYS A 36 10.95 -10.35 6.46
N ASP A 37 10.71 -9.09 6.17
CA ASP A 37 11.68 -8.22 5.54
C ASP A 37 12.01 -7.07 6.48
N ARG A 38 13.22 -7.12 7.04
CA ARG A 38 13.66 -6.10 7.97
C ARG A 38 13.77 -4.73 7.33
N SER A 39 14.15 -4.69 6.06
CA SER A 39 14.20 -3.42 5.33
C SER A 39 12.83 -2.79 5.22
N ALA A 40 11.81 -3.61 5.03
CA ALA A 40 10.44 -3.13 4.97
C ALA A 40 10.01 -2.53 6.31
N TRP A 41 10.36 -3.20 7.40
CA TRP A 41 10.08 -2.68 8.74
C TRP A 41 10.78 -1.35 8.97
N ASP A 42 12.05 -1.27 8.61
CA ASP A 42 12.83 -0.04 8.78
C ASP A 42 12.24 1.09 7.95
N ASP A 43 11.83 0.82 6.72
CA ASP A 43 11.20 1.82 5.87
C ASP A 43 9.90 2.32 6.49
N LEU A 44 9.08 1.41 6.99
CA LEU A 44 7.81 1.75 7.60
C LEU A 44 7.99 2.70 8.77
N VAL A 45 8.90 2.37 9.66
CA VAL A 45 9.10 3.10 10.90
C VAL A 45 9.94 4.36 10.71
N ASN A 46 11.02 4.26 9.94
CA ASN A 46 11.99 5.35 9.83
C ASN A 46 11.74 6.28 8.65
N LYS A 47 11.37 5.73 7.51
CA LYS A 47 11.15 6.53 6.31
C LYS A 47 9.75 7.15 6.30
N TYR A 48 8.75 6.34 6.58
CA TYR A 48 7.36 6.81 6.54
C TYR A 48 6.83 7.19 7.91
N LYS A 49 7.55 6.81 8.97
CA LYS A 49 7.19 7.11 10.37
C LYS A 49 5.80 6.62 10.74
N VAL A 50 5.46 5.43 10.25
CA VAL A 50 4.17 4.78 10.47
C VAL A 50 4.41 3.48 11.21
N ARG A 51 3.55 3.16 12.16
CA ARG A 51 3.61 1.89 12.90
C ARG A 51 2.36 1.05 12.73
N ALA A 52 1.58 1.35 11.73
CA ALA A 52 0.34 0.64 11.46
C ALA A 52 0.38 0.04 10.06
N THR A 53 -0.31 -1.05 9.87
CA THR A 53 -0.47 -1.68 8.56
C THR A 53 -1.96 -1.75 8.23
N PRO A 54 -2.32 -1.80 6.97
CA PRO A 54 -1.46 -1.70 5.79
C PRO A 54 -1.00 -0.26 5.54
N LEU A 55 0.18 -0.11 4.95
CA LEU A 55 0.64 1.17 4.44
C LEU A 55 0.72 1.05 2.93
N ILE A 56 0.12 1.98 2.22
CA ILE A 56 0.11 2.00 0.77
C ILE A 56 0.97 3.17 0.32
N VAL A 57 1.95 2.88 -0.53
CA VAL A 57 2.88 3.90 -1.03
C VAL A 57 2.83 3.94 -2.55
N ARG A 58 2.72 5.13 -3.07
CA ARG A 58 2.78 5.35 -4.50
C ARG A 58 3.54 6.63 -4.78
N GLY A 59 4.82 6.47 -5.17
CA GLY A 59 5.69 7.62 -5.32
C GLY A 59 5.86 8.34 -4.01
N GLU A 60 5.44 9.58 -3.94
CA GLU A 60 5.52 10.39 -2.73
C GLU A 60 4.25 10.34 -1.88
N LYS A 61 3.20 9.67 -2.37
CA LYS A 61 1.93 9.62 -1.68
C LYS A 61 1.83 8.36 -0.83
N THR A 62 1.27 8.51 0.35
CA THR A 62 1.09 7.39 1.28
C THR A 62 -0.33 7.39 1.85
N ILE A 63 -0.83 6.19 2.11
CA ILE A 63 -2.14 6.00 2.74
C ILE A 63 -1.95 4.97 3.84
N VAL A 64 -2.39 5.29 5.05
CA VAL A 64 -2.34 4.37 6.18
C VAL A 64 -3.71 3.76 6.36
N GLY A 65 -3.75 2.43 6.43
CA GLY A 65 -4.99 1.69 6.62
C GLY A 65 -5.69 1.39 5.31
N PHE A 66 -6.79 0.66 5.40
CA PHE A 66 -7.57 0.32 4.22
C PHE A 66 -8.69 1.36 4.04
N ASN A 67 -8.50 2.22 3.09
CA ASN A 67 -9.45 3.28 2.77
C ASN A 67 -9.70 3.31 1.27
N PRO A 68 -10.76 2.64 0.79
CA PRO A 68 -11.02 2.54 -0.65
C PRO A 68 -11.16 3.90 -1.33
N ASP A 69 -11.77 4.88 -0.66
CA ASP A 69 -11.95 6.20 -1.25
C ASP A 69 -10.62 6.89 -1.52
N GLU A 70 -9.70 6.79 -0.56
CA GLU A 70 -8.36 7.38 -0.72
C GLU A 70 -7.58 6.66 -1.79
N ILE A 71 -7.72 5.33 -1.86
CA ILE A 71 -7.05 4.53 -2.88
C ILE A 71 -7.55 4.93 -4.27
N GLN A 72 -8.85 5.08 -4.42
CA GLN A 72 -9.44 5.49 -5.69
C GLN A 72 -8.95 6.87 -6.12
N LYS A 73 -8.85 7.79 -5.18
CA LYS A 73 -8.33 9.13 -5.47
C LYS A 73 -6.88 9.07 -5.92
N MET A 74 -6.07 8.28 -5.24
CA MET A 74 -4.65 8.12 -5.58
C MET A 74 -4.50 7.57 -7.00
N LEU A 75 -5.26 6.54 -7.33
CA LEU A 75 -5.19 5.92 -8.64
C LEU A 75 -5.83 6.79 -9.73
N GLY A 76 -6.91 7.47 -9.38
CA GLY A 76 -7.59 8.38 -10.29
C GLY A 76 -6.74 9.55 -10.70
N GLU A 77 -5.95 10.09 -9.79
CA GLU A 77 -5.05 11.20 -10.11
C GLU A 77 -4.04 10.80 -11.16
N GLN A 78 -3.50 9.60 -11.08
CA GLN A 78 -2.56 9.13 -12.08
C GLN A 78 -3.26 8.88 -13.41
N ALA A 79 -4.46 8.34 -13.40
CA ALA A 79 -5.21 8.14 -14.62
C ALA A 79 -5.46 9.47 -15.33
N ALA A 80 -5.76 10.52 -14.56
CA ALA A 80 -5.96 11.85 -15.11
C ALA A 80 -4.67 12.40 -15.71
N GLU A 81 -3.54 12.16 -15.05
CA GLU A 81 -2.25 12.61 -15.54
C GLU A 81 -1.84 11.88 -16.82
N ALA A 82 -2.24 10.63 -16.95
CA ALA A 82 -1.89 9.82 -18.10
C ALA A 82 -2.63 10.24 -19.37
N ARG A 83 -3.61 11.07 -19.26
CA ARG A 83 -4.35 11.60 -20.39
C ARG A 83 -3.66 12.84 -20.94
#